data_cb50f2b8aa290dbfb11d7d70d45d3ed7
#
_entry.id   cb50f2b8aa290dbfb11d7d70d45d3ed7
#
_cell.length_a   1.000
_cell.length_b   1.000
_cell.length_c   1.000
_cell.angle_alpha   90.00
_cell.angle_beta   90.00
_cell.angle_gamma   90.00
#
_symmetry.space_group_name_H-M   'P 1'
#
loop_
_entity.id
_entity.type
_entity.pdbx_description
1 polymer ?
#
loop_
_entity_poly.entity_id
_entity_poly.type
_entity_poly.pdbx_seq_one_letter_code
_entity_poly.pdbx_strand_id
1 'polypeptide(L)'
;MTEADEKIAGRTDRLRARPGPQYLDFEEARQLLAEMNVYLTPRQIKRSSDKDAAGRRKLPWFIDPIEGRLKIERNALLSAYFNRQVEAERECRS
;
A
#
# COMPACT_ATOMS: atom_id res chain seq x y z
N MET A 1 4.32 -9.79 -34.15
CA MET A 1 4.34 -9.59 -32.77
C MET A 1 4.82 -10.83 -32.03
N THR A 2 5.50 -10.64 -30.99
CA THR A 2 6.15 -11.78 -30.35
C THR A 2 5.54 -12.05 -29.00
N GLU A 3 5.66 -13.28 -28.59
CA GLU A 3 5.19 -13.67 -27.28
C GLU A 3 5.95 -12.97 -26.18
N ALA A 4 7.20 -12.67 -26.41
CA ALA A 4 8.01 -11.99 -25.42
C ALA A 4 7.44 -10.60 -25.13
N ASP A 5 7.04 -9.91 -26.17
CA ASP A 5 6.44 -8.60 -25.97
C ASP A 5 5.12 -8.69 -25.21
N GLU A 6 4.36 -9.71 -25.52
CA GLU A 6 3.10 -9.91 -24.81
C GLU A 6 3.32 -10.20 -23.33
N LYS A 7 4.35 -11.00 -23.05
CA LYS A 7 4.63 -11.30 -21.66
C LYS A 7 5.04 -10.07 -20.88
N ILE A 8 5.85 -9.23 -21.48
CA ILE A 8 6.27 -8.01 -20.82
C ILE A 8 5.09 -7.10 -20.61
N ALA A 9 4.27 -6.94 -21.63
CA ALA A 9 3.08 -6.11 -21.52
C ALA A 9 2.12 -6.66 -20.49
N GLY A 10 1.95 -7.98 -20.45
CA GLY A 10 1.08 -8.59 -19.48
C GLY A 10 1.54 -8.38 -18.05
N ARG A 11 2.86 -8.41 -17.84
CA ARG A 11 3.39 -8.18 -16.51
C ARG A 11 3.13 -6.74 -16.06
N THR A 12 3.36 -5.80 -16.95
CA THR A 12 3.10 -4.39 -16.66
C THR A 12 1.61 -4.16 -16.41
N ASP A 13 0.78 -4.74 -17.24
CA ASP A 13 -0.67 -4.60 -17.09
C ASP A 13 -1.14 -5.18 -15.78
N ARG A 14 -0.52 -6.28 -15.35
CA ARG A 14 -0.89 -6.89 -14.08
C ARG A 14 -0.74 -5.90 -12.93
N LEU A 15 0.30 -5.09 -12.97
CA LEU A 15 0.56 -4.14 -11.90
C LEU A 15 -0.30 -2.89 -12.01
N ARG A 16 -0.71 -2.50 -13.20
CA ARG A 16 -1.41 -1.23 -13.38
C ARG A 16 -2.87 -1.37 -13.72
N ALA A 17 -3.20 -2.31 -14.57
CA ALA A 17 -4.55 -2.38 -15.14
C ALA A 17 -5.39 -3.49 -14.54
N ARG A 18 -4.83 -4.29 -13.67
CA ARG A 18 -5.57 -5.41 -13.12
C ARG A 18 -6.74 -4.93 -12.28
N PRO A 19 -7.95 -5.33 -12.60
CA PRO A 19 -9.09 -4.98 -11.76
C PRO A 19 -9.05 -5.75 -10.46
N GLY A 20 -9.61 -5.17 -9.43
CA GLY A 20 -9.68 -5.82 -8.14
C GLY A 20 -8.50 -5.47 -7.25
N PRO A 21 -8.47 -6.02 -6.05
CA PRO A 21 -7.48 -5.63 -5.06
C PRO A 21 -6.10 -6.17 -5.38
N GLN A 22 -5.09 -5.42 -5.00
CA GLN A 22 -3.70 -5.81 -5.08
C GLN A 22 -3.12 -5.76 -3.67
N TYR A 23 -2.51 -6.85 -3.25
CA TYR A 23 -1.99 -6.95 -1.89
C TYR A 23 -0.48 -6.83 -1.92
N LEU A 24 0.02 -5.95 -1.07
CA LEU A 24 1.43 -5.57 -1.04
C LEU A 24 2.08 -6.01 0.26
N ASP A 25 3.35 -6.40 0.18
CA ASP A 25 4.13 -6.61 1.39
C ASP A 25 4.78 -5.29 1.80
N PHE A 26 5.65 -5.34 2.82
CA PHE A 26 6.30 -4.13 3.32
C PHE A 26 7.11 -3.43 2.23
N GLU A 27 7.89 -4.19 1.49
CA GLU A 27 8.76 -3.58 0.49
C GLU A 27 7.98 -2.99 -0.66
N GLU A 28 6.95 -3.71 -1.11
CA GLU A 28 6.12 -3.20 -2.19
C GLU A 28 5.36 -1.96 -1.77
N ALA A 29 4.89 -1.93 -0.52
CA ALA A 29 4.21 -0.74 -0.01
C ALA A 29 5.16 0.44 0.05
N ARG A 30 6.41 0.21 0.47
CA ARG A 30 7.40 1.27 0.49
C ARG A 30 7.65 1.83 -0.90
N GLN A 31 7.73 0.95 -1.89
CA GLN A 31 7.96 1.38 -3.27
C GLN A 31 6.79 2.21 -3.80
N LEU A 32 5.58 1.78 -3.50
CA LEU A 32 4.41 2.54 -3.92
C LEU A 32 4.41 3.93 -3.29
N LEU A 33 4.69 4.01 -2.00
CA LEU A 33 4.71 5.29 -1.32
C LEU A 33 5.83 6.19 -1.85
N ALA A 34 6.96 5.61 -2.21
CA ALA A 34 8.06 6.38 -2.77
C ALA A 34 7.67 7.05 -4.08
N GLU A 35 6.81 6.40 -4.87
CA GLU A 35 6.31 6.99 -6.10
C GLU A 35 5.48 8.23 -5.83
N MET A 36 4.93 8.34 -4.64
CA MET A 36 4.17 9.51 -4.21
C MET A 36 5.02 10.46 -3.38
N ASN A 37 6.33 10.30 -3.43
CA ASN A 37 7.28 11.10 -2.66
C ASN A 37 7.15 10.92 -1.15
N VAL A 38 6.69 9.75 -0.73
CA VAL A 38 6.64 9.39 0.68
C VAL A 38 7.73 8.35 0.93
N TYR A 39 8.82 8.78 1.57
CA TYR A 39 9.99 7.91 1.75
C TYR A 39 10.05 7.45 3.18
N LEU A 40 9.75 6.16 3.38
CA LEU A 40 9.78 5.56 4.69
C LEU A 40 10.93 4.55 4.77
N THR A 41 11.55 4.48 5.94
CA THR A 41 12.53 3.44 6.19
C THR A 41 11.83 2.10 6.39
N PRO A 42 12.56 0.98 6.24
CA PRO A 42 11.96 -0.32 6.54
C PRO A 42 11.41 -0.40 7.96
N ARG A 43 12.06 0.28 8.90
CA ARG A 43 11.59 0.30 10.27
C ARG A 43 10.27 1.04 10.40
N GLN A 44 10.14 2.16 9.70
CA GLN A 44 8.93 2.96 9.75
C GLN A 44 7.74 2.22 9.16
N ILE A 45 7.93 1.56 8.02
CA ILE A 45 6.83 0.84 7.41
C ILE A 45 6.42 -0.35 8.28
N LYS A 46 7.38 -1.01 8.91
CA LYS A 46 7.07 -2.11 9.81
C LYS A 46 6.29 -1.61 11.02
N ARG A 47 6.65 -0.46 11.55
CA ARG A 47 5.94 0.12 12.68
C ARG A 47 4.50 0.43 12.36
N SER A 48 4.21 0.76 11.12
CA SER A 48 2.84 1.06 10.73
C SER A 48 1.93 -0.15 10.87
N SER A 49 2.49 -1.34 10.97
CA SER A 49 1.73 -2.56 11.13
C SER A 49 1.61 -2.99 12.59
N ASP A 50 2.29 -2.30 13.50
CA ASP A 50 2.21 -2.64 14.92
C ASP A 50 0.90 -2.15 15.50
N LYS A 51 0.31 -2.98 16.36
CA LYS A 51 -0.93 -2.59 17.02
C LYS A 51 -0.63 -1.68 18.19
N ASP A 52 -1.46 -0.68 18.38
CA ASP A 52 -1.37 0.19 19.53
C ASP A 52 -2.13 -0.42 20.71
N ALA A 53 -2.26 0.35 21.79
CA ALA A 53 -2.93 -0.14 22.99
C ALA A 53 -4.39 -0.49 22.73
N ALA A 54 -5.00 0.13 21.75
CA ALA A 54 -6.40 -0.13 21.39
C ALA A 54 -6.53 -1.28 20.39
N GLY A 55 -5.41 -1.90 19.99
CA GLY A 55 -5.43 -2.98 19.03
C GLY A 55 -5.51 -2.53 17.60
N ARG A 56 -5.24 -1.27 17.34
CA ARG A 56 -5.32 -0.71 15.98
C ARG A 56 -3.94 -0.51 15.40
N ARG A 57 -3.84 -0.67 14.08
CA ARG A 57 -2.62 -0.37 13.34
C ARG A 57 -2.74 0.98 12.68
N LYS A 58 -1.61 1.64 12.45
CA LYS A 58 -1.64 2.95 11.80
C LYS A 58 -2.11 2.87 10.36
N LEU A 59 -1.78 1.79 9.68
CA LEU A 59 -2.25 1.53 8.33
C LEU A 59 -3.01 0.21 8.33
N PRO A 60 -3.89 -0.01 7.36
CA PRO A 60 -4.78 -1.19 7.38
C PRO A 60 -4.08 -2.48 6.96
N TRP A 61 -3.01 -2.83 7.65
CA TRP A 61 -2.33 -4.11 7.46
C TRP A 61 -3.18 -5.26 8.00
N PHE A 62 -3.10 -6.39 7.34
CA PHE A 62 -3.75 -7.60 7.84
C PHE A 62 -2.83 -8.79 7.62
N ILE A 63 -3.12 -9.89 8.28
CA ILE A 63 -2.30 -11.08 8.17
C ILE A 63 -2.91 -11.98 7.10
N ASP A 64 -2.10 -12.29 6.08
CA ASP A 64 -2.51 -13.21 5.02
C ASP A 64 -2.78 -14.58 5.64
N PRO A 65 -3.98 -15.13 5.46
CA PRO A 65 -4.32 -16.40 6.10
C PRO A 65 -3.53 -17.59 5.54
N ILE A 66 -2.95 -17.44 4.35
CA ILE A 66 -2.21 -18.55 3.76
C ILE A 66 -0.73 -18.45 4.10
N GLU A 67 -0.14 -17.29 3.91
CA GLU A 67 1.30 -17.11 4.13
C GLU A 67 1.64 -16.74 5.56
N GLY A 68 0.68 -16.22 6.29
CA GLY A 68 0.94 -15.77 7.65
C GLY A 68 1.75 -14.48 7.72
N ARG A 69 1.82 -13.75 6.64
CA ARG A 69 2.57 -12.49 6.56
C ARG A 69 1.63 -11.31 6.49
N LEU A 70 2.14 -10.17 6.91
CA LEU A 70 1.37 -8.94 6.83
C LEU A 70 1.30 -8.44 5.40
N LYS A 71 0.09 -8.10 4.99
CA LYS A 71 -0.18 -7.54 3.68
C LYS A 71 -1.07 -6.33 3.83
N ILE A 72 -1.02 -5.45 2.83
CA ILE A 72 -1.90 -4.30 2.80
C ILE A 72 -2.46 -4.17 1.39
N GLU A 73 -3.74 -3.85 1.28
CA GLU A 73 -4.34 -3.69 -0.02
C GLU A 73 -3.99 -2.30 -0.57
N ARG A 74 -3.66 -2.24 -1.86
CA ARG A 74 -3.14 -1.04 -2.49
C ARG A 74 -4.06 0.16 -2.32
N ASN A 75 -5.32 -0.01 -2.61
CA ASN A 75 -6.26 1.11 -2.52
C ASN A 75 -6.52 1.51 -1.08
N ALA A 76 -6.48 0.56 -0.16
CA ALA A 76 -6.63 0.87 1.25
C ALA A 76 -5.45 1.72 1.74
N LEU A 77 -4.25 1.41 1.27
CA LEU A 77 -3.07 2.19 1.62
C LEU A 77 -3.19 3.61 1.09
N LEU A 78 -3.57 3.75 -0.17
CA LEU A 78 -3.73 5.07 -0.77
C LEU A 78 -4.83 5.87 -0.10
N SER A 79 -5.93 5.21 0.23
CA SER A 79 -7.05 5.87 0.90
C SER A 79 -6.67 6.37 2.29
N ALA A 80 -5.84 5.62 2.99
CA ALA A 80 -5.40 6.03 4.32
C ALA A 80 -4.67 7.37 4.25
N TYR A 81 -3.80 7.52 3.25
CA TYR A 81 -3.11 8.79 3.07
C TYR A 81 -4.03 9.90 2.61
N PHE A 82 -4.93 9.58 1.69
CA PHE A 82 -5.87 10.57 1.21
C PHE A 82 -6.77 11.09 2.33
N ASN A 83 -7.25 10.20 3.18
CA ASN A 83 -8.13 10.60 4.27
C ASN A 83 -7.41 11.51 5.27
N ARG A 84 -6.13 11.23 5.52
CA ARG A 84 -5.34 12.09 6.39
C ARG A 84 -5.17 13.48 5.80
N GLN A 85 -4.97 13.53 4.49
CA GLN A 85 -4.84 14.82 3.81
C GLN A 85 -6.12 15.63 3.93
N VAL A 86 -7.26 14.98 3.71
CA VAL A 86 -8.55 15.66 3.81
C VAL A 86 -8.78 16.20 5.20
N GLU A 87 -8.46 15.43 6.23
CA GLU A 87 -8.59 15.89 7.61
C GLU A 87 -7.71 17.09 7.88
N ALA A 88 -6.48 17.06 7.38
CA ALA A 88 -5.55 18.17 7.58
C ALA A 88 -6.06 19.43 6.91
N GLU A 89 -6.62 19.31 5.72
CA GLU A 89 -7.17 20.46 5.03
C GLU A 89 -8.34 21.05 5.77
N ARG A 90 -9.18 20.20 6.35
CA ARG A 90 -10.30 20.70 7.14
C ARG A 90 -9.84 21.47 8.36
N GLU A 91 -8.83 20.94 9.03
CA GLU A 91 -8.27 21.60 10.21
C GLU A 91 -7.66 22.95 9.87
N CYS A 92 -7.00 23.02 8.73
CA CYS A 92 -6.40 24.28 8.29
C CYS A 92 -7.45 25.33 7.97
N ARG A 93 -8.61 24.90 7.50
CA ARG A 93 -9.65 25.84 7.12
C ARG A 93 -10.44 26.37 8.30
N SER A 94 -10.49 25.60 9.35
CA SER A 94 -11.22 26.05 10.52
C SER A 94 -10.36 26.93 11.40
#